data_ecef6b18cd28aba356b37facef825e2a
#
_entry.id   ecef6b18cd28aba356b37facef825e2a
#
_cell.length_a   1.000
_cell.length_b   1.000
_cell.length_c   1.000
_cell.angle_alpha   90.00
_cell.angle_beta   90.00
_cell.angle_gamma   90.00
#
_symmetry.space_group_name_H-M   'P 1'
#
loop_
_entity.id
_entity.type
_entity.pdbx_description
1 polymer ?
#
loop_
_entity_poly.entity_id
_entity_poly.type
_entity_poly.pdbx_seq_one_letter_code
_entity_poly.pdbx_strand_id
1 'polypeptide(L)'
;MEAYFDNSATTKVLDSVKDIVVKTMTEDYGNPAAKHRKGMEAEQYIRDARKIIADTMKVQEKEILFTSGGSESNNMALFGAAWANQRAGKHIISTSIEHPSVYNPLGVLEELGFEVTILPVDHDGHISLKELEEAIRPDTILVSTMYVNNEVGAVEPVEEISKIIKAKNPSTLYHVDAIQAYGKYVIRPKKQGIDLLSVSSHKIHGPKGVGFLYIRNGVKIKPLIYGGGQQAGMRSGTENVPGVAGFGAAAKEMYTNHAEKVQKLIELKDYMT
;
A
#
# COMPACT_ATOMS: atom_id res chain seq x y z
N MET A 1 5.70 -17.03 -29.72
CA MET A 1 5.10 -16.97 -28.36
C MET A 1 5.85 -15.87 -27.64
N GLU A 2 5.14 -14.88 -27.08
CA GLU A 2 5.76 -13.81 -26.29
C GLU A 2 5.82 -14.27 -24.82
N ALA A 3 6.96 -14.11 -24.16
CA ALA A 3 7.14 -14.35 -22.74
C ALA A 3 7.52 -13.03 -22.06
N TYR A 4 6.70 -12.59 -21.09
CA TYR A 4 6.90 -11.34 -20.35
C TYR A 4 7.40 -11.65 -18.94
N PHE A 5 8.66 -11.27 -18.66
CA PHE A 5 9.34 -11.56 -17.39
C PHE A 5 9.44 -10.36 -16.44
N ASP A 6 9.06 -9.16 -16.86
CA ASP A 6 9.17 -7.94 -16.07
C ASP A 6 7.88 -7.65 -15.26
N ASN A 7 7.39 -8.64 -14.50
CA ASN A 7 6.21 -8.49 -13.66
C ASN A 7 6.44 -7.60 -12.42
N SER A 8 7.70 -7.27 -12.12
CA SER A 8 8.04 -6.28 -11.10
C SER A 8 7.72 -4.85 -11.56
N ALA A 9 7.86 -4.55 -12.84
CA ALA A 9 7.48 -3.25 -13.41
C ALA A 9 5.95 -3.10 -13.53
N THR A 10 5.27 -4.09 -14.09
CA THR A 10 3.78 -4.13 -14.21
C THR A 10 3.34 -5.53 -14.59
N THR A 11 2.06 -5.83 -14.42
CA THR A 11 1.47 -7.10 -14.82
C THR A 11 0.39 -6.90 -15.87
N LYS A 12 0.17 -7.94 -16.72
CA LYS A 12 -0.96 -7.96 -17.64
C LYS A 12 -2.26 -8.11 -16.87
N VAL A 13 -3.26 -7.32 -17.23
CA VAL A 13 -4.61 -7.40 -16.64
C VAL A 13 -5.27 -8.74 -17.03
N LEU A 14 -5.94 -9.39 -16.05
CA LEU A 14 -6.71 -10.61 -16.28
C LEU A 14 -7.98 -10.32 -17.08
N ASP A 15 -8.50 -11.30 -17.84
CA ASP A 15 -9.73 -11.12 -18.60
C ASP A 15 -10.94 -10.81 -17.71
N SER A 16 -11.08 -11.48 -16.57
CA SER A 16 -12.14 -11.20 -15.59
C SER A 16 -12.07 -9.77 -15.04
N VAL A 17 -10.86 -9.23 -14.89
CA VAL A 17 -10.63 -7.84 -14.46
C VAL A 17 -10.97 -6.86 -15.58
N LYS A 18 -10.54 -7.14 -16.82
CA LYS A 18 -10.90 -6.34 -18.00
C LYS A 18 -12.43 -6.23 -18.14
N ASP A 19 -13.14 -7.35 -18.03
CA ASP A 19 -14.58 -7.42 -18.24
C ASP A 19 -15.35 -6.58 -17.21
N ILE A 20 -14.99 -6.63 -15.92
CA ILE A 20 -15.63 -5.79 -14.89
C ILE A 20 -15.31 -4.31 -15.08
N VAL A 21 -14.08 -3.97 -15.52
CA VAL A 21 -13.70 -2.57 -15.85
C VAL A 21 -14.55 -2.05 -16.99
N VAL A 22 -14.67 -2.79 -18.10
CA VAL A 22 -15.51 -2.40 -19.25
C VAL A 22 -16.97 -2.24 -18.83
N LYS A 23 -17.51 -3.21 -18.10
CA LYS A 23 -18.90 -3.16 -17.63
C LYS A 23 -19.18 -1.92 -16.79
N THR A 24 -18.31 -1.57 -15.85
CA THR A 24 -18.48 -0.40 -14.99
C THR A 24 -18.23 0.93 -15.69
N MET A 25 -17.59 0.91 -16.85
CA MET A 25 -17.44 2.11 -17.71
C MET A 25 -18.62 2.32 -18.67
N THR A 26 -19.27 1.25 -19.10
CA THR A 26 -20.25 1.31 -20.22
C THR A 26 -21.68 1.06 -19.78
N GLU A 27 -21.92 0.17 -18.82
CA GLU A 27 -23.23 -0.22 -18.35
C GLU A 27 -23.56 0.38 -16.98
N ASP A 28 -22.68 0.20 -15.99
CA ASP A 28 -22.87 0.61 -14.60
C ASP A 28 -22.06 1.89 -14.27
N TYR A 29 -22.06 2.86 -15.18
CA TYR A 29 -21.24 4.08 -15.19
C TYR A 29 -21.69 5.17 -14.19
N GLY A 30 -22.50 4.84 -13.19
CA GLY A 30 -23.01 5.79 -12.21
C GLY A 30 -21.93 6.48 -11.37
N ASN A 31 -22.25 7.68 -10.87
CA ASN A 31 -21.42 8.32 -9.86
C ASN A 31 -21.84 7.82 -8.47
N PRO A 32 -20.94 7.24 -7.66
CA PRO A 32 -21.27 6.69 -6.33
C PRO A 32 -21.90 7.71 -5.36
N ALA A 33 -21.61 9.00 -5.53
CA ALA A 33 -22.20 10.08 -4.71
C ALA A 33 -23.67 10.40 -5.06
N ALA A 34 -24.18 9.89 -6.18
CA ALA A 34 -25.55 10.17 -6.61
C ALA A 34 -26.57 9.28 -5.89
N LYS A 35 -27.67 9.91 -5.40
CA LYS A 35 -28.71 9.23 -4.58
C LYS A 35 -29.79 8.51 -5.43
N HIS A 36 -29.48 8.14 -6.65
CA HIS A 36 -30.39 7.38 -7.52
C HIS A 36 -29.82 6.01 -7.83
N ARG A 37 -30.63 5.14 -8.45
CA ARG A 37 -30.29 3.73 -8.70
C ARG A 37 -28.89 3.53 -9.31
N LYS A 38 -28.51 4.29 -10.35
CA LYS A 38 -27.17 4.17 -10.98
C LYS A 38 -26.03 4.52 -10.04
N GLY A 39 -26.23 5.49 -9.14
CA GLY A 39 -25.23 5.82 -8.11
C GLY A 39 -25.07 4.68 -7.09
N MET A 40 -26.17 4.10 -6.64
CA MET A 40 -26.17 2.96 -5.71
C MET A 40 -25.49 1.71 -6.31
N GLU A 41 -25.75 1.43 -7.60
CA GLU A 41 -25.07 0.34 -8.33
C GLU A 41 -23.55 0.58 -8.37
N ALA A 42 -23.11 1.80 -8.68
CA ALA A 42 -21.68 2.15 -8.70
C ALA A 42 -21.05 2.10 -7.30
N GLU A 43 -21.75 2.56 -6.26
CA GLU A 43 -21.29 2.47 -4.86
C GLU A 43 -21.11 1.01 -4.42
N GLN A 44 -21.96 0.11 -4.89
CA GLN A 44 -21.84 -1.31 -4.55
C GLN A 44 -20.53 -1.92 -5.02
N TYR A 45 -20.03 -1.57 -6.21
CA TYR A 45 -18.71 -2.01 -6.69
C TYR A 45 -17.57 -1.56 -5.77
N ILE A 46 -17.64 -0.31 -5.27
CA ILE A 46 -16.65 0.21 -4.31
C ILE A 46 -16.70 -0.58 -2.99
N ARG A 47 -17.89 -0.85 -2.47
CA ARG A 47 -18.07 -1.62 -1.23
C ARG A 47 -17.57 -3.05 -1.38
N ASP A 48 -17.94 -3.73 -2.46
CA ASP A 48 -17.53 -5.12 -2.70
C ASP A 48 -16.01 -5.23 -2.84
N ALA A 49 -15.38 -4.35 -3.60
CA ALA A 49 -13.92 -4.30 -3.72
C ALA A 49 -13.24 -4.05 -2.37
N ARG A 50 -13.75 -3.10 -1.58
CA ARG A 50 -13.23 -2.78 -0.24
C ARG A 50 -13.34 -3.99 0.69
N LYS A 51 -14.47 -4.67 0.70
CA LYS A 51 -14.70 -5.89 1.47
C LYS A 51 -13.72 -7.00 1.07
N ILE A 52 -13.59 -7.29 -0.23
CA ILE A 52 -12.66 -8.30 -0.75
C ILE A 52 -11.24 -8.01 -0.28
N ILE A 53 -10.76 -6.79 -0.47
CA ILE A 53 -9.40 -6.37 -0.08
C ILE A 53 -9.22 -6.50 1.44
N ALA A 54 -10.17 -6.01 2.23
CA ALA A 54 -10.11 -6.11 3.69
C ALA A 54 -10.06 -7.57 4.16
N ASP A 55 -10.85 -8.46 3.55
CA ASP A 55 -10.88 -9.89 3.85
C ASP A 55 -9.53 -10.57 3.54
N THR A 56 -8.81 -10.16 2.49
CA THR A 56 -7.47 -10.72 2.17
C THR A 56 -6.46 -10.48 3.28
N MET A 57 -6.57 -9.36 4.01
CA MET A 57 -5.65 -8.95 5.07
C MET A 57 -6.20 -9.17 6.49
N LYS A 58 -7.47 -9.60 6.63
CA LYS A 58 -8.19 -9.72 7.90
C LYS A 58 -8.28 -8.41 8.67
N VAL A 59 -8.62 -7.34 7.97
CA VAL A 59 -8.79 -5.98 8.51
C VAL A 59 -10.24 -5.51 8.32
N GLN A 60 -10.59 -4.34 8.88
CA GLN A 60 -11.92 -3.76 8.71
C GLN A 60 -11.99 -2.98 7.38
N GLU A 61 -13.15 -2.98 6.72
CA GLU A 61 -13.37 -2.26 5.47
C GLU A 61 -13.03 -0.76 5.57
N LYS A 62 -13.36 -0.13 6.70
CA LYS A 62 -13.06 1.29 6.96
C LYS A 62 -11.55 1.61 7.05
N GLU A 63 -10.70 0.59 7.18
CA GLU A 63 -9.25 0.73 7.20
C GLU A 63 -8.63 0.77 5.79
N ILE A 64 -9.44 0.57 4.74
CA ILE A 64 -9.02 0.61 3.33
C ILE A 64 -9.43 1.94 2.70
N LEU A 65 -8.46 2.71 2.24
CA LEU A 65 -8.63 3.97 1.55
C LEU A 65 -8.14 3.83 0.10
N PHE A 66 -9.02 3.95 -0.88
CA PHE A 66 -8.62 3.88 -2.29
C PHE A 66 -7.88 5.14 -2.73
N THR A 67 -6.84 4.93 -3.55
CA THR A 67 -5.96 5.95 -4.11
C THR A 67 -5.80 5.73 -5.61
N SER A 68 -5.04 6.60 -6.28
CA SER A 68 -4.70 6.42 -7.70
C SER A 68 -3.54 5.46 -7.96
N GLY A 69 -2.93 4.91 -6.91
CA GLY A 69 -1.80 3.97 -7.03
C GLY A 69 -0.83 4.04 -5.86
N GLY A 70 0.27 3.31 -5.97
CA GLY A 70 1.28 3.22 -4.93
C GLY A 70 1.90 4.56 -4.58
N SER A 71 2.20 5.40 -5.57
CA SER A 71 2.81 6.72 -5.31
C SER A 71 1.90 7.63 -4.49
N GLU A 72 0.59 7.68 -4.78
CA GLU A 72 -0.35 8.44 -3.95
C GLU A 72 -0.46 7.83 -2.55
N SER A 73 -0.51 6.50 -2.44
CA SER A 73 -0.58 5.82 -1.14
C SER A 73 0.64 6.13 -0.27
N ASN A 74 1.86 6.04 -0.83
CA ASN A 74 3.10 6.36 -0.12
C ASN A 74 3.16 7.83 0.30
N ASN A 75 2.81 8.75 -0.60
CA ASN A 75 2.76 10.18 -0.28
C ASN A 75 1.75 10.46 0.84
N MET A 76 0.53 9.88 0.77
CA MET A 76 -0.47 10.03 1.83
C MET A 76 0.00 9.48 3.16
N ALA A 77 0.68 8.34 3.17
CA ALA A 77 1.26 7.77 4.38
C ALA A 77 2.30 8.70 4.99
N LEU A 78 3.26 9.16 4.20
CA LEU A 78 4.39 9.97 4.65
C LEU A 78 3.96 11.38 5.08
N PHE A 79 3.41 12.17 4.16
CA PHE A 79 2.96 13.53 4.47
C PHE A 79 1.82 13.55 5.48
N GLY A 80 0.85 12.64 5.30
CA GLY A 80 -0.31 12.57 6.19
C GLY A 80 0.09 12.25 7.63
N ALA A 81 0.99 11.29 7.84
CA ALA A 81 1.52 10.94 9.15
C ALA A 81 2.39 12.08 9.72
N ALA A 82 3.31 12.64 8.92
CA ALA A 82 4.17 13.73 9.34
C ALA A 82 3.36 14.94 9.84
N TRP A 83 2.41 15.43 9.04
CA TRP A 83 1.59 16.58 9.41
C TRP A 83 0.64 16.33 10.59
N ALA A 84 0.15 15.09 10.76
CA ALA A 84 -0.69 14.75 11.89
C ALA A 84 0.07 14.69 13.21
N ASN A 85 1.35 14.28 13.17
CA ASN A 85 2.16 13.97 14.35
C ASN A 85 3.30 15.00 14.62
N GLN A 86 3.45 16.08 13.84
CA GLN A 86 4.54 17.05 13.93
C GLN A 86 4.67 17.75 15.29
N ARG A 87 3.65 17.68 16.17
CA ARG A 87 3.72 18.19 17.53
C ARG A 87 4.37 17.21 18.52
N ALA A 88 4.35 15.92 18.19
CA ALA A 88 4.98 14.86 18.98
C ALA A 88 6.47 14.72 18.66
N GLY A 89 6.86 15.07 17.43
CA GLY A 89 8.24 15.01 16.96
C GLY A 89 8.35 15.32 15.48
N LYS A 90 9.58 15.36 14.98
CA LYS A 90 9.86 15.65 13.57
C LYS A 90 10.85 14.65 12.95
N HIS A 91 11.18 13.59 13.66
CA HIS A 91 12.12 12.59 13.17
C HIS A 91 11.39 11.44 12.44
N ILE A 92 11.91 11.09 11.26
CA ILE A 92 11.42 10.01 10.39
C ILE A 92 12.58 9.10 10.04
N ILE A 93 12.37 7.80 10.04
CA ILE A 93 13.38 6.82 9.62
C ILE A 93 12.88 6.10 8.37
N SER A 94 13.78 5.90 7.40
CA SER A 94 13.52 5.09 6.20
C SER A 94 14.79 4.35 5.77
N THR A 95 14.76 3.68 4.61
CA THR A 95 15.87 2.85 4.13
C THR A 95 16.42 3.36 2.79
N SER A 96 17.66 2.99 2.48
CA SER A 96 18.33 3.41 1.25
C SER A 96 17.83 2.69 -0.02
N ILE A 97 16.98 1.68 0.14
CA ILE A 97 16.47 0.87 -0.99
C ILE A 97 15.01 1.20 -1.36
N GLU A 98 14.44 2.26 -0.78
CA GLU A 98 13.05 2.62 -1.04
C GLU A 98 12.81 3.06 -2.49
N HIS A 99 11.60 2.81 -2.95
CA HIS A 99 11.13 3.32 -4.23
C HIS A 99 11.12 4.87 -4.25
N PRO A 100 11.36 5.55 -5.39
CA PRO A 100 11.31 7.02 -5.49
C PRO A 100 10.05 7.67 -4.93
N SER A 101 8.90 6.98 -4.93
CA SER A 101 7.65 7.47 -4.32
C SER A 101 7.66 7.53 -2.79
N VAL A 102 8.69 6.97 -2.14
CA VAL A 102 9.01 7.13 -0.72
C VAL A 102 10.18 8.06 -0.56
N TYR A 103 11.26 7.84 -1.28
CA TYR A 103 12.51 8.61 -1.15
C TYR A 103 12.32 10.12 -1.45
N ASN A 104 11.68 10.45 -2.59
CA ASN A 104 11.49 11.86 -2.96
C ASN A 104 10.59 12.63 -1.98
N PRO A 105 9.42 12.10 -1.52
CA PRO A 105 8.65 12.74 -0.45
C PRO A 105 9.41 12.98 0.84
N LEU A 106 10.34 12.09 1.22
CA LEU A 106 11.19 12.30 2.40
C LEU A 106 12.10 13.51 2.24
N GLY A 107 12.70 13.71 1.06
CA GLY A 107 13.48 14.94 0.76
C GLY A 107 12.64 16.21 0.88
N VAL A 108 11.37 16.18 0.40
CA VAL A 108 10.47 17.33 0.58
C VAL A 108 10.12 17.55 2.07
N LEU A 109 9.98 16.48 2.85
CA LEU A 109 9.75 16.60 4.31
C LEU A 109 10.97 17.21 5.01
N GLU A 110 12.21 16.93 4.59
CA GLU A 110 13.41 17.59 5.10
C GLU A 110 13.38 19.10 4.80
N GLU A 111 13.00 19.50 3.58
CA GLU A 111 12.82 20.92 3.23
C GLU A 111 11.74 21.60 4.11
N LEU A 112 10.75 20.86 4.57
CA LEU A 112 9.70 21.31 5.50
C LEU A 112 10.10 21.26 6.98
N GLY A 113 11.39 20.95 7.26
CA GLY A 113 11.97 20.98 8.61
C GLY A 113 11.71 19.73 9.44
N PHE A 114 11.47 18.58 8.79
CA PHE A 114 11.58 17.26 9.41
C PHE A 114 13.03 16.78 9.31
N GLU A 115 13.43 15.88 10.20
CA GLU A 115 14.72 15.22 10.18
C GLU A 115 14.54 13.78 9.69
N VAL A 116 15.28 13.37 8.68
CA VAL A 116 15.17 12.04 8.08
C VAL A 116 16.47 11.25 8.30
N THR A 117 16.37 10.09 8.92
CA THR A 117 17.46 9.12 9.00
C THR A 117 17.23 8.03 7.95
N ILE A 118 18.19 7.87 7.04
CA ILE A 118 18.19 6.81 6.04
C ILE A 118 19.12 5.68 6.51
N LEU A 119 18.55 4.53 6.81
CA LEU A 119 19.32 3.35 7.18
C LEU A 119 19.97 2.73 5.93
N PRO A 120 21.25 2.41 5.97
CA PRO A 120 21.89 1.62 4.91
C PRO A 120 21.36 0.19 4.92
N VAL A 121 21.59 -0.50 3.82
CA VAL A 121 21.33 -1.95 3.69
C VAL A 121 22.65 -2.68 3.44
N ASP A 122 22.66 -3.97 3.74
CA ASP A 122 23.78 -4.86 3.41
C ASP A 122 23.81 -5.20 1.91
N HIS A 123 24.76 -6.07 1.52
CA HIS A 123 24.91 -6.52 0.13
C HIS A 123 23.64 -7.20 -0.42
N ASP A 124 22.88 -7.86 0.43
CA ASP A 124 21.67 -8.60 0.04
C ASP A 124 20.41 -7.72 0.08
N GLY A 125 20.54 -6.46 0.48
CA GLY A 125 19.48 -5.46 0.51
C GLY A 125 18.69 -5.44 1.81
N HIS A 126 19.21 -5.96 2.93
CA HIS A 126 18.54 -5.97 4.23
C HIS A 126 19.07 -4.89 5.17
N ILE A 127 18.16 -4.28 5.94
CA ILE A 127 18.54 -3.34 7.00
C ILE A 127 19.12 -4.06 8.22
N SER A 128 20.00 -3.37 8.94
CA SER A 128 20.45 -3.79 10.26
C SER A 128 19.38 -3.49 11.31
N LEU A 129 18.79 -4.52 11.94
CA LEU A 129 17.83 -4.34 13.03
C LEU A 129 18.44 -3.61 14.23
N LYS A 130 19.76 -3.77 14.46
CA LYS A 130 20.49 -3.06 15.50
C LYS A 130 20.57 -1.56 15.19
N GLU A 131 20.92 -1.19 13.95
CA GLU A 131 20.98 0.22 13.54
C GLU A 131 19.61 0.88 13.60
N LEU A 132 18.54 0.15 13.19
CA LEU A 132 17.17 0.63 13.37
C LEU A 132 16.87 0.91 14.85
N GLU A 133 17.22 -0.04 15.75
CA GLU A 133 16.99 0.13 17.18
C GLU A 133 17.73 1.35 17.75
N GLU A 134 18.96 1.59 17.32
CA GLU A 134 19.79 2.73 17.74
C GLU A 134 19.28 4.07 17.17
N ALA A 135 18.69 4.05 15.96
CA ALA A 135 18.17 5.26 15.29
C ALA A 135 16.84 5.75 15.87
N ILE A 136 16.03 4.88 16.51
CA ILE A 136 14.73 5.29 17.08
C ILE A 136 14.94 6.17 18.30
N ARG A 137 14.37 7.39 18.23
CA ARG A 137 14.42 8.43 19.27
C ARG A 137 13.04 8.68 19.86
N PRO A 138 12.95 9.40 21.02
CA PRO A 138 11.66 9.79 21.61
C PRO A 138 10.80 10.66 20.68
N ASP A 139 11.42 11.44 19.78
CA ASP A 139 10.76 12.31 18.80
C ASP A 139 10.60 11.64 17.41
N THR A 140 10.89 10.34 17.27
CA THR A 140 10.61 9.57 16.05
C THR A 140 9.11 9.35 15.91
N ILE A 141 8.51 9.91 14.85
CA ILE A 141 7.07 9.83 14.61
C ILE A 141 6.69 8.76 13.58
N LEU A 142 7.61 8.39 12.70
CA LEU A 142 7.36 7.47 11.60
C LEU A 142 8.63 6.66 11.27
N VAL A 143 8.45 5.37 11.06
CA VAL A 143 9.40 4.51 10.34
C VAL A 143 8.71 4.02 9.07
N SER A 144 9.39 4.10 7.93
CA SER A 144 8.87 3.66 6.64
C SER A 144 9.86 2.72 5.99
N THR A 145 9.44 1.49 5.70
CA THR A 145 10.25 0.49 4.99
C THR A 145 9.44 -0.19 3.90
N MET A 146 10.08 -0.60 2.82
CA MET A 146 9.41 -1.52 1.90
C MET A 146 9.36 -2.93 2.47
N TYR A 147 8.39 -3.73 2.04
CA TYR A 147 8.27 -5.14 2.40
C TYR A 147 9.16 -6.02 1.51
N VAL A 148 9.09 -5.79 0.19
CA VAL A 148 9.89 -6.48 -0.83
C VAL A 148 10.45 -5.46 -1.78
N ASN A 149 11.75 -5.47 -1.98
CA ASN A 149 12.40 -4.57 -2.92
C ASN A 149 12.07 -4.93 -4.36
N ASN A 150 11.77 -3.92 -5.18
CA ASN A 150 11.35 -4.09 -6.57
C ASN A 150 12.51 -4.42 -7.54
N GLU A 151 13.76 -4.16 -7.16
CA GLU A 151 14.94 -4.37 -8.00
C GLU A 151 15.63 -5.70 -7.69
N VAL A 152 15.99 -5.91 -6.41
CA VAL A 152 16.78 -7.07 -5.97
C VAL A 152 15.95 -8.16 -5.29
N GLY A 153 14.68 -7.88 -4.94
CA GLY A 153 13.79 -8.85 -4.33
C GLY A 153 14.06 -9.13 -2.85
N ALA A 154 14.91 -8.33 -2.18
CA ALA A 154 15.12 -8.43 -0.73
C ALA A 154 13.80 -8.31 0.03
N VAL A 155 13.62 -9.14 1.05
CA VAL A 155 12.38 -9.20 1.86
C VAL A 155 12.69 -8.74 3.26
N GLU A 156 12.19 -7.58 3.67
CA GLU A 156 12.43 -7.04 5.00
C GLU A 156 11.62 -7.77 6.09
N PRO A 157 12.21 -7.98 7.28
CA PRO A 157 11.57 -8.67 8.39
C PRO A 157 10.58 -7.75 9.14
N VAL A 158 9.43 -7.46 8.52
CA VAL A 158 8.47 -6.43 8.97
C VAL A 158 7.93 -6.68 10.38
N GLU A 159 7.79 -7.94 10.84
CA GLU A 159 7.32 -8.24 12.19
C GLU A 159 8.39 -7.88 13.25
N GLU A 160 9.66 -8.16 12.96
CA GLU A 160 10.80 -7.85 13.83
C GLU A 160 11.01 -6.34 13.89
N ILE A 161 10.98 -5.67 12.75
CA ILE A 161 11.04 -4.20 12.64
C ILE A 161 9.95 -3.58 13.53
N SER A 162 8.71 -4.04 13.38
CA SER A 162 7.59 -3.54 14.18
C SER A 162 7.80 -3.72 15.69
N LYS A 163 8.28 -4.91 16.11
CA LYS A 163 8.57 -5.19 17.53
C LYS A 163 9.59 -4.22 18.10
N ILE A 164 10.66 -3.95 17.36
CA ILE A 164 11.71 -3.00 17.76
C ILE A 164 11.12 -1.59 17.87
N ILE A 165 10.39 -1.13 16.86
CA ILE A 165 9.74 0.18 16.88
C ILE A 165 8.87 0.36 18.13
N LYS A 166 7.99 -0.61 18.39
CA LYS A 166 7.03 -0.51 19.49
C LYS A 166 7.68 -0.69 20.87
N ALA A 167 8.78 -1.41 20.95
CA ALA A 167 9.55 -1.52 22.18
C ALA A 167 10.30 -0.21 22.52
N LYS A 168 10.85 0.47 21.55
CA LYS A 168 11.61 1.72 21.73
C LYS A 168 10.72 2.95 21.88
N ASN A 169 9.74 3.09 21.00
CA ASN A 169 8.80 4.20 21.04
C ASN A 169 7.40 3.73 20.54
N PRO A 170 6.50 3.35 21.45
CA PRO A 170 5.17 2.82 21.09
C PRO A 170 4.32 3.78 20.25
N SER A 171 4.60 5.08 20.31
CA SER A 171 3.85 6.11 19.56
C SER A 171 4.31 6.26 18.12
N THR A 172 5.51 5.79 17.77
CA THR A 172 6.02 5.82 16.40
C THR A 172 5.14 4.98 15.48
N LEU A 173 4.68 5.57 14.39
CA LEU A 173 3.93 4.87 13.34
C LEU A 173 4.87 4.02 12.48
N TYR A 174 4.37 2.87 12.03
CA TYR A 174 5.08 2.02 11.08
C TYR A 174 4.33 1.97 9.75
N HIS A 175 4.92 2.54 8.71
CA HIS A 175 4.48 2.45 7.33
C HIS A 175 5.26 1.38 6.58
N VAL A 176 4.56 0.58 5.77
CA VAL A 176 5.15 -0.44 4.91
C VAL A 176 4.71 -0.22 3.46
N ASP A 177 5.67 -0.02 2.57
CA ASP A 177 5.41 -0.13 1.13
C ASP A 177 5.32 -1.62 0.76
N ALA A 178 4.09 -2.11 0.57
CA ALA A 178 3.80 -3.51 0.24
C ALA A 178 3.43 -3.71 -1.24
N ILE A 179 3.78 -2.76 -2.10
CA ILE A 179 3.42 -2.79 -3.52
C ILE A 179 3.92 -4.07 -4.19
N GLN A 180 5.11 -4.53 -3.88
CA GLN A 180 5.64 -5.79 -4.41
C GLN A 180 5.20 -7.03 -3.63
N ALA A 181 4.78 -6.87 -2.37
CA ALA A 181 4.42 -7.98 -1.48
C ALA A 181 2.95 -8.41 -1.62
N TYR A 182 2.01 -7.46 -1.78
CA TYR A 182 0.58 -7.77 -1.83
C TYR A 182 0.26 -8.68 -3.01
N GLY A 183 -0.54 -9.72 -2.75
CA GLY A 183 -0.86 -10.76 -3.72
C GLY A 183 0.17 -11.89 -3.82
N LYS A 184 1.39 -11.70 -3.30
CA LYS A 184 2.47 -12.71 -3.27
C LYS A 184 2.72 -13.25 -1.87
N TYR A 185 2.53 -12.42 -0.85
CA TYR A 185 2.66 -12.77 0.56
C TYR A 185 1.31 -12.69 1.28
N VAL A 186 1.16 -13.48 2.35
CA VAL A 186 0.02 -13.38 3.26
C VAL A 186 0.30 -12.25 4.25
N ILE A 187 -0.27 -11.07 4.00
CA ILE A 187 -0.09 -9.91 4.85
C ILE A 187 -1.21 -9.84 5.90
N ARG A 188 -0.82 -9.63 7.15
CA ARG A 188 -1.72 -9.46 8.31
C ARG A 188 -1.31 -8.22 9.09
N PRO A 189 -1.66 -7.00 8.64
CA PRO A 189 -1.12 -5.77 9.18
C PRO A 189 -1.22 -5.65 10.70
N LYS A 190 -2.36 -6.05 11.28
CA LYS A 190 -2.56 -6.00 12.74
C LYS A 190 -1.63 -6.95 13.50
N LYS A 191 -1.41 -8.16 12.96
CA LYS A 191 -0.52 -9.14 13.58
C LYS A 191 0.95 -8.73 13.42
N GLN A 192 1.28 -8.16 12.27
CA GLN A 192 2.63 -7.70 11.92
C GLN A 192 2.94 -6.30 12.49
N GLY A 193 2.00 -5.68 13.21
CA GLY A 193 2.19 -4.37 13.86
C GLY A 193 2.32 -3.19 12.90
N ILE A 194 1.81 -3.33 11.68
CA ILE A 194 1.82 -2.29 10.64
C ILE A 194 0.69 -1.29 10.90
N ASP A 195 0.99 -0.02 10.86
CA ASP A 195 0.04 1.08 11.05
C ASP A 195 -0.51 1.62 9.73
N LEU A 196 0.34 1.70 8.71
CA LEU A 196 0.03 2.17 7.36
C LEU A 196 0.63 1.20 6.34
N LEU A 197 -0.10 0.88 5.27
CA LEU A 197 0.41 -0.03 4.25
C LEU A 197 -0.06 0.39 2.86
N SER A 198 0.90 0.59 1.95
CA SER A 198 0.65 1.03 0.58
C SER A 198 0.64 -0.13 -0.41
N VAL A 199 -0.36 -0.11 -1.32
CA VAL A 199 -0.51 -1.15 -2.36
C VAL A 199 -0.92 -0.52 -3.69
N SER A 200 -0.51 -1.15 -4.79
CA SER A 200 -0.89 -0.78 -6.16
C SER A 200 -1.47 -1.97 -6.93
N SER A 201 -2.56 -1.72 -7.63
CA SER A 201 -3.32 -2.76 -8.35
C SER A 201 -2.54 -3.40 -9.50
N HIS A 202 -1.78 -2.62 -10.26
CA HIS A 202 -1.11 -3.10 -11.47
C HIS A 202 0.05 -4.08 -11.22
N LYS A 203 0.41 -4.33 -9.96
CA LYS A 203 1.41 -5.35 -9.58
C LYS A 203 0.78 -6.72 -9.30
N ILE A 204 -0.56 -6.79 -9.33
CA ILE A 204 -1.34 -8.01 -9.08
C ILE A 204 -2.39 -8.28 -10.17
N HIS A 205 -2.06 -7.98 -11.42
CA HIS A 205 -2.93 -8.18 -12.58
C HIS A 205 -4.21 -7.33 -12.60
N GLY A 206 -4.24 -6.24 -11.82
CA GLY A 206 -5.30 -5.25 -11.83
C GLY A 206 -4.99 -4.03 -12.72
N PRO A 207 -5.93 -3.07 -12.80
CA PRO A 207 -5.75 -1.86 -13.59
C PRO A 207 -4.63 -0.96 -13.05
N LYS A 208 -3.99 -0.21 -13.96
CA LYS A 208 -3.18 0.97 -13.60
C LYS A 208 -4.08 2.10 -13.10
N GLY A 209 -3.54 3.07 -12.38
CA GLY A 209 -4.31 4.24 -11.93
C GLY A 209 -5.24 3.96 -10.76
N VAL A 210 -4.99 2.91 -9.99
CA VAL A 210 -5.69 2.58 -8.74
C VAL A 210 -4.77 1.85 -7.76
N GLY A 211 -4.92 2.17 -6.48
CA GLY A 211 -4.24 1.54 -5.36
C GLY A 211 -5.07 1.67 -4.09
N PHE A 212 -4.51 1.30 -2.97
CA PHE A 212 -5.06 1.64 -1.66
C PHE A 212 -3.98 1.91 -0.62
N LEU A 213 -4.35 2.70 0.37
CA LEU A 213 -3.64 2.84 1.62
C LEU A 213 -4.47 2.16 2.71
N TYR A 214 -3.88 1.15 3.39
CA TYR A 214 -4.41 0.68 4.67
C TYR A 214 -4.03 1.65 5.76
N ILE A 215 -5.00 2.03 6.59
CA ILE A 215 -4.81 2.89 7.75
C ILE A 215 -5.40 2.16 8.95
N ARG A 216 -4.56 1.72 9.88
CA ARG A 216 -5.02 1.03 11.09
C ARG A 216 -6.02 1.91 11.86
N ASN A 217 -7.13 1.32 12.30
CA ASN A 217 -8.13 2.05 13.09
C ASN A 217 -7.48 2.73 14.30
N GLY A 218 -7.74 4.02 14.46
CA GLY A 218 -7.16 4.87 15.50
C GLY A 218 -5.88 5.61 15.09
N VAL A 219 -5.23 5.24 14.00
CA VAL A 219 -4.10 6.00 13.44
C VAL A 219 -4.61 7.29 12.81
N LYS A 220 -3.95 8.39 13.12
CA LYS A 220 -4.29 9.72 12.60
C LYS A 220 -3.31 10.13 11.52
N ILE A 221 -3.84 10.40 10.34
CA ILE A 221 -3.12 11.06 9.24
C ILE A 221 -3.95 12.25 8.74
N LYS A 222 -3.30 13.22 8.07
CA LYS A 222 -4.01 14.31 7.39
C LYS A 222 -4.22 13.96 5.92
N PRO A 223 -5.36 14.36 5.32
CA PRO A 223 -5.57 14.18 3.88
C PRO A 223 -4.59 15.04 3.07
N LEU A 224 -4.26 14.59 1.85
CA LEU A 224 -3.50 15.38 0.87
C LEU A 224 -4.41 16.04 -0.17
N ILE A 225 -5.52 15.38 -0.52
CA ILE A 225 -6.43 15.83 -1.58
C ILE A 225 -7.74 16.27 -0.93
N TYR A 226 -7.96 17.57 -0.92
CA TYR A 226 -9.16 18.20 -0.35
C TYR A 226 -10.23 18.40 -1.42
N GLY A 227 -11.52 18.39 -1.03
CA GLY A 227 -12.64 18.62 -1.94
C GLY A 227 -13.98 18.13 -1.38
N GLY A 228 -14.72 17.34 -2.17
CA GLY A 228 -16.11 16.96 -1.93
C GLY A 228 -16.39 15.91 -0.85
N GLY A 229 -15.41 15.52 -0.06
CA GLY A 229 -15.60 14.62 1.11
C GLY A 229 -15.69 13.13 0.78
N GLN A 230 -15.35 12.69 -0.43
CA GLN A 230 -15.27 11.27 -0.79
C GLN A 230 -14.28 10.53 0.12
N GLN A 231 -14.38 9.21 0.20
CA GLN A 231 -13.54 8.38 1.07
C GLN A 231 -13.52 8.91 2.52
N ALA A 232 -14.68 9.27 3.06
CA ALA A 232 -14.82 9.86 4.41
C ALA A 232 -13.98 11.14 4.63
N GLY A 233 -13.78 11.95 3.59
CA GLY A 233 -13.00 13.19 3.62
C GLY A 233 -11.48 12.99 3.56
N MET A 234 -11.02 11.74 3.51
CA MET A 234 -9.59 11.44 3.48
C MET A 234 -8.97 11.54 2.09
N ARG A 235 -9.77 11.31 1.05
CA ARG A 235 -9.32 11.44 -0.34
C ARG A 235 -10.48 11.90 -1.20
N SER A 236 -10.54 13.18 -1.47
CA SER A 236 -11.59 13.78 -2.27
C SER A 236 -11.40 13.55 -3.77
N GLY A 237 -12.47 13.70 -4.54
CA GLY A 237 -12.55 13.46 -5.98
C GLY A 237 -13.46 12.28 -6.29
N THR A 238 -14.17 12.34 -7.41
CA THR A 238 -15.05 11.26 -7.87
C THR A 238 -14.29 9.95 -7.90
N GLU A 239 -14.85 8.92 -7.30
CA GLU A 239 -14.19 7.63 -7.17
C GLU A 239 -14.05 6.93 -8.52
N ASN A 240 -12.88 6.35 -8.76
CA ASN A 240 -12.59 5.55 -9.95
C ASN A 240 -13.26 4.18 -9.84
N VAL A 241 -14.59 4.13 -10.03
CA VAL A 241 -15.39 2.90 -9.92
C VAL A 241 -14.80 1.77 -10.77
N PRO A 242 -14.46 1.96 -12.07
CA PRO A 242 -13.88 0.91 -12.89
C PRO A 242 -12.55 0.38 -12.35
N GLY A 243 -11.66 1.29 -11.95
CA GLY A 243 -10.36 0.90 -11.38
C GLY A 243 -10.50 0.15 -10.08
N VAL A 244 -11.38 0.61 -9.18
CA VAL A 244 -11.63 -0.02 -7.87
C VAL A 244 -12.28 -1.39 -8.03
N ALA A 245 -13.30 -1.52 -8.88
CA ALA A 245 -13.94 -2.80 -9.17
C ALA A 245 -12.93 -3.81 -9.75
N GLY A 246 -12.12 -3.36 -10.72
CA GLY A 246 -11.04 -4.17 -11.30
C GLY A 246 -9.99 -4.57 -10.27
N PHE A 247 -9.63 -3.69 -9.34
CA PHE A 247 -8.70 -4.01 -8.26
C PHE A 247 -9.29 -5.08 -7.30
N GLY A 248 -10.56 -4.96 -6.92
CA GLY A 248 -11.25 -5.96 -6.12
C GLY A 248 -11.27 -7.33 -6.80
N ALA A 249 -11.54 -7.37 -8.10
CA ALA A 249 -11.52 -8.60 -8.90
C ALA A 249 -10.10 -9.21 -8.95
N ALA A 250 -9.08 -8.41 -9.20
CA ALA A 250 -7.69 -8.84 -9.19
C ALA A 250 -7.26 -9.40 -7.82
N ALA A 251 -7.60 -8.71 -6.73
CA ALA A 251 -7.30 -9.17 -5.38
C ALA A 251 -7.99 -10.52 -5.09
N LYS A 252 -9.26 -10.67 -5.45
CA LYS A 252 -9.99 -11.94 -5.31
C LYS A 252 -9.29 -13.07 -6.05
N GLU A 253 -8.94 -12.86 -7.31
CA GLU A 253 -8.23 -13.84 -8.12
C GLU A 253 -6.87 -14.22 -7.50
N MET A 254 -6.06 -13.25 -7.12
CA MET A 254 -4.73 -13.53 -6.56
C MET A 254 -4.78 -14.32 -5.26
N TYR A 255 -5.76 -14.05 -4.40
CA TYR A 255 -5.89 -14.76 -3.12
C TYR A 255 -6.74 -16.04 -3.19
N THR A 256 -7.40 -16.33 -4.31
CA THR A 256 -8.03 -17.64 -4.56
C THR A 256 -6.93 -18.65 -4.90
N ASN A 257 -6.84 -19.74 -4.15
CA ASN A 257 -5.77 -20.75 -4.26
C ASN A 257 -4.36 -20.13 -4.16
N HIS A 258 -4.20 -19.12 -3.29
CA HIS A 258 -2.99 -18.31 -3.16
C HIS A 258 -1.72 -19.15 -2.99
N ALA A 259 -1.74 -20.14 -2.08
CA ALA A 259 -0.56 -20.99 -1.83
C ALA A 259 -0.09 -21.74 -3.08
N GLU A 260 -1.02 -22.27 -3.88
CA GLU A 260 -0.68 -22.97 -5.15
C GLU A 260 -0.05 -22.02 -6.17
N LYS A 261 -0.61 -20.80 -6.28
CA LYS A 261 -0.07 -19.78 -7.19
C LYS A 261 1.33 -19.32 -6.80
N VAL A 262 1.55 -19.10 -5.51
CA VAL A 262 2.88 -18.75 -4.98
C VAL A 262 3.88 -19.89 -5.20
N GLN A 263 3.47 -21.16 -4.97
CA GLN A 263 4.33 -22.30 -5.19
C GLN A 263 4.78 -22.41 -6.65
N LYS A 264 3.89 -22.18 -7.62
CA LYS A 264 4.24 -22.15 -9.06
C LYS A 264 5.24 -21.04 -9.39
N LEU A 265 5.14 -19.87 -8.75
CA LEU A 265 6.12 -18.80 -8.92
C LEU A 265 7.49 -19.19 -8.38
N ILE A 266 7.54 -19.87 -7.22
CA ILE A 266 8.78 -20.36 -6.62
C ILE A 266 9.43 -21.41 -7.53
N GLU A 267 8.67 -22.40 -8.01
CA GLU A 267 9.15 -23.43 -8.94
C GLU A 267 9.72 -22.83 -10.23
N LEU A 268 9.04 -21.81 -10.77
CA LEU A 268 9.52 -21.12 -11.98
C LEU A 268 10.81 -20.34 -11.70
N LYS A 269 10.89 -19.65 -10.57
CA LYS A 269 12.12 -18.97 -10.13
C LYS A 269 13.27 -19.96 -10.00
N ASP A 270 13.07 -21.06 -9.27
CA ASP A 270 14.11 -22.08 -9.02
C ASP A 270 14.55 -22.79 -10.32
N TYR A 271 13.68 -22.85 -11.33
CA TYR A 271 14.05 -23.35 -12.66
C TYR A 271 14.93 -22.36 -13.44
N MET A 272 14.78 -21.04 -13.17
CA MET A 272 15.49 -19.99 -13.91
C MET A 272 16.83 -19.60 -13.28
N THR A 273 17.01 -19.84 -11.98
CA THR A 273 18.25 -19.53 -11.21
C THR A 273 19.08 -20.76 -10.95
#